data_2bd36d9e9908c694ae94a673ac308b39
#
_entry.id   2bd36d9e9908c694ae94a673ac308b39
#
_cell.length_a   1.000
_cell.length_b   1.000
_cell.length_c   1.000
_cell.angle_alpha   90.00
_cell.angle_beta   90.00
_cell.angle_gamma   90.00
#
_symmetry.space_group_name_H-M   'P 1'
#
loop_
_entity.id
_entity.type
_entity.pdbx_description
1 polymer ?
#
loop_
_entity_poly.entity_id
_entity_poly.type
_entity_poly.pdbx_seq_one_letter_code
_entity_poly.pdbx_strand_id
1 'polypeptide(L)'
;NGKKLFVITCNDTRKLNEFLINRPGRFHYHFEIGCPTADEVRAYMMDALGSGKEEEIEKVVKLSQVADITYDSLRAIAFDLKQGYPLEETLMDLNINYERGVLFDVNVRLTNGWVMTAYNYNLDLYAKEVQCLRFKKDKNDFYLSFDPGKIKSMDGTLVLMGVDANFYCDFDAFDYDYPTEEESAKARKEFNEKVRVENATFTKVSIYGVNK
;
A
#
# COMPACT_ATOMS: atom_id res chain seq x y z
N ASN A 1 8.00 25.15 47.12
CA ASN A 1 8.34 25.24 45.70
C ASN A 1 7.87 23.98 44.97
N GLY A 2 6.66 24.04 44.41
CA GLY A 2 6.13 22.94 43.61
C GLY A 2 6.92 22.82 42.28
N LYS A 3 7.30 21.60 41.90
CA LYS A 3 7.84 21.30 40.58
C LYS A 3 6.73 21.56 39.55
N LYS A 4 7.06 22.31 38.49
CA LYS A 4 6.11 22.61 37.40
C LYS A 4 6.61 21.93 36.14
N LEU A 5 5.70 21.27 35.41
CA LEU A 5 5.93 20.72 34.08
C LEU A 5 5.20 21.63 33.08
N PHE A 6 5.91 22.07 32.06
CA PHE A 6 5.36 22.81 30.93
C PHE A 6 5.39 21.91 29.69
N VAL A 7 4.27 21.80 29.00
CA VAL A 7 4.13 21.05 27.74
C VAL A 7 3.64 22.05 26.69
N ILE A 8 4.32 22.06 25.56
CA ILE A 8 3.93 22.88 24.38
C ILE A 8 3.64 21.90 23.26
N THR A 9 2.51 22.06 22.58
CA THR A 9 2.15 21.35 21.36
C THR A 9 2.11 22.34 20.20
N CYS A 10 2.64 21.97 19.05
CA CYS A 10 2.59 22.77 17.83
C CYS A 10 2.56 21.85 16.61
N ASN A 11 1.86 22.29 15.57
CA ASN A 11 1.76 21.56 14.29
C ASN A 11 2.94 21.83 13.36
N ASP A 12 3.74 22.88 13.63
CA ASP A 12 4.88 23.24 12.80
C ASP A 12 5.98 23.83 13.69
N THR A 13 7.05 23.07 13.87
CA THR A 13 8.20 23.49 14.69
C THR A 13 8.92 24.70 14.11
N ARG A 14 8.83 24.96 12.79
CA ARG A 14 9.41 26.14 12.15
C ARG A 14 8.78 27.45 12.60
N LYS A 15 7.55 27.39 13.13
CA LYS A 15 6.86 28.56 13.72
C LYS A 15 7.29 28.85 15.15
N LEU A 16 7.98 27.92 15.79
CA LEU A 16 8.55 28.16 17.10
C LEU A 16 9.86 28.92 16.95
N ASN A 17 10.04 29.91 17.84
CA ASN A 17 11.27 30.69 17.85
C ASN A 17 12.47 29.78 18.14
N GLU A 18 13.52 29.84 17.32
CA GLU A 18 14.76 29.08 17.47
C GLU A 18 15.38 29.16 18.86
N PHE A 19 15.20 30.33 19.54
CA PHE A 19 15.64 30.52 20.91
C PHE A 19 14.90 29.65 21.92
N LEU A 20 13.74 29.09 21.56
CA LEU A 20 13.02 28.15 22.41
C LEU A 20 13.52 26.70 22.19
N ILE A 21 13.77 26.33 20.95
CA ILE A 21 14.08 24.94 20.57
C ILE A 21 15.58 24.64 20.78
N ASN A 22 16.47 25.55 20.39
CA ASN A 22 17.91 25.29 20.30
C ASN A 22 18.71 25.69 21.54
N ARG A 23 18.09 26.12 22.65
CA ARG A 23 18.82 26.44 23.89
C ARG A 23 18.76 25.26 24.88
N PRO A 24 19.94 24.73 25.26
CA PRO A 24 20.05 23.73 26.31
C PRO A 24 19.37 24.20 27.61
N GLY A 25 18.57 23.30 28.21
CA GLY A 25 17.91 23.54 29.49
C GLY A 25 16.51 24.17 29.44
N ARG A 26 15.96 24.46 28.25
CA ARG A 26 14.58 24.96 28.11
C ARG A 26 13.55 23.85 27.83
N PHE A 27 13.85 22.97 26.85
CA PHE A 27 13.08 21.77 26.61
C PHE A 27 13.96 20.55 26.87
N HIS A 28 13.44 19.62 27.70
CA HIS A 28 14.16 18.39 28.03
C HIS A 28 13.82 17.28 27.03
N TYR A 29 12.60 17.32 26.50
CA TYR A 29 12.09 16.32 25.58
C TYR A 29 11.43 16.99 24.40
N HIS A 30 11.69 16.47 23.23
CA HIS A 30 11.02 16.79 21.99
C HIS A 30 10.47 15.51 21.41
N PHE A 31 9.15 15.46 21.22
CA PHE A 31 8.46 14.34 20.62
C PHE A 31 7.81 14.82 19.32
N GLU A 32 8.06 14.12 18.24
CA GLU A 32 7.37 14.30 16.98
C GLU A 32 6.33 13.19 16.85
N ILE A 33 5.05 13.57 16.71
CA ILE A 33 3.94 12.64 16.53
C ILE A 33 3.52 12.72 15.06
N GLY A 34 3.89 11.71 14.29
CA GLY A 34 3.49 11.54 12.89
C GLY A 34 2.12 10.90 12.75
N CYS A 35 1.77 10.53 11.51
CA CYS A 35 0.63 9.66 11.25
C CYS A 35 0.90 8.26 11.83
N PRO A 36 -0.14 7.55 12.30
CA PRO A 36 0.01 6.19 12.79
C PRO A 36 0.50 5.24 11.70
N THR A 37 1.30 4.27 12.09
CA THR A 37 1.74 3.17 11.23
C THR A 37 0.57 2.23 10.91
N ALA A 38 0.69 1.41 9.89
CA ALA A 38 -0.32 0.42 9.52
C ALA A 38 -0.70 -0.51 10.68
N ASP A 39 0.27 -0.91 11.50
CA ASP A 39 0.03 -1.78 12.67
C ASP A 39 -0.69 -1.04 13.79
N GLU A 40 -0.35 0.22 14.03
CA GLU A 40 -1.07 1.06 15.00
C GLU A 40 -2.50 1.34 14.54
N VAL A 41 -2.72 1.58 13.24
CA VAL A 41 -4.06 1.70 12.66
C VAL A 41 -4.85 0.42 12.88
N ARG A 42 -4.26 -0.74 12.57
CA ARG A 42 -4.92 -2.03 12.76
C ARG A 42 -5.28 -2.26 14.22
N ALA A 43 -4.34 -2.07 15.13
CA ALA A 43 -4.56 -2.25 16.56
C ALA A 43 -5.68 -1.33 17.09
N TYR A 44 -5.64 -0.04 16.72
CA TYR A 44 -6.67 0.93 17.11
C TYR A 44 -8.04 0.56 16.56
N MET A 45 -8.13 0.20 15.28
CA MET A 45 -9.41 -0.15 14.64
C MET A 45 -10.00 -1.44 15.20
N MET A 46 -9.17 -2.43 15.54
CA MET A 46 -9.60 -3.67 16.20
C MET A 46 -10.18 -3.37 17.60
N ASP A 47 -9.53 -2.50 18.36
CA ASP A 47 -10.03 -2.08 19.68
C ASP A 47 -11.34 -1.29 19.57
N ALA A 48 -11.44 -0.39 18.60
CA ALA A 48 -12.60 0.46 18.40
C ALA A 48 -13.83 -0.27 17.85
N LEU A 49 -13.67 -1.15 16.86
CA LEU A 49 -14.77 -1.80 16.12
C LEU A 49 -15.10 -3.20 16.68
N GLY A 50 -14.15 -3.87 17.31
CA GLY A 50 -14.30 -5.23 17.80
C GLY A 50 -14.19 -6.29 16.69
N SER A 51 -14.49 -7.54 17.06
CA SER A 51 -14.48 -8.68 16.12
C SER A 51 -15.66 -8.63 15.15
N GLY A 52 -15.46 -9.17 13.94
CA GLY A 52 -16.48 -9.24 12.90
C GLY A 52 -16.46 -8.05 11.92
N LYS A 53 -15.44 -7.19 12.01
CA LYS A 53 -15.23 -6.03 11.14
C LYS A 53 -13.87 -6.06 10.44
N GLU A 54 -13.30 -7.26 10.30
CA GLU A 54 -11.94 -7.45 9.78
C GLU A 54 -11.76 -6.88 8.37
N GLU A 55 -12.80 -6.98 7.53
CA GLU A 55 -12.74 -6.44 6.16
C GLU A 55 -12.66 -4.91 6.14
N GLU A 56 -13.49 -4.24 6.96
CA GLU A 56 -13.47 -2.79 7.10
C GLU A 56 -12.15 -2.31 7.72
N ILE A 57 -11.63 -3.03 8.70
CA ILE A 57 -10.34 -2.73 9.33
C ILE A 57 -9.22 -2.78 8.28
N GLU A 58 -9.16 -3.83 7.47
CA GLU A 58 -8.14 -3.94 6.43
C GLU A 58 -8.27 -2.86 5.34
N LYS A 59 -9.47 -2.40 5.03
CA LYS A 59 -9.67 -1.25 4.14
C LYS A 59 -9.06 0.03 4.72
N VAL A 60 -9.25 0.29 6.02
CA VAL A 60 -8.66 1.46 6.69
C VAL A 60 -7.13 1.33 6.80
N VAL A 61 -6.62 0.14 7.09
CA VAL A 61 -5.17 -0.12 7.12
C VAL A 61 -4.54 0.11 5.76
N LYS A 62 -5.16 -0.34 4.67
CA LYS A 62 -4.70 -0.03 3.31
C LYS A 62 -4.72 1.48 3.02
N LEU A 63 -5.78 2.15 3.45
CA LEU A 63 -5.92 3.60 3.28
C LEU A 63 -4.75 4.35 3.93
N SER A 64 -4.34 3.98 5.15
CA SER A 64 -3.25 4.63 5.86
C SER A 64 -1.89 4.52 5.16
N GLN A 65 -1.73 3.59 4.22
CA GLN A 65 -0.50 3.46 3.44
C GLN A 65 -0.47 4.34 2.18
N VAL A 66 -1.63 4.84 1.75
CA VAL A 66 -1.74 5.68 0.55
C VAL A 66 -2.13 7.12 0.87
N ALA A 67 -2.73 7.36 2.03
CA ALA A 67 -3.13 8.67 2.52
C ALA A 67 -2.55 8.94 3.92
N ASP A 68 -2.29 10.21 4.23
CA ASP A 68 -1.86 10.63 5.55
C ASP A 68 -3.06 10.67 6.50
N ILE A 69 -3.28 9.59 7.23
CA ILE A 69 -4.37 9.47 8.20
C ILE A 69 -3.85 9.86 9.59
N THR A 70 -4.34 10.98 10.12
CA THR A 70 -4.02 11.41 11.48
C THR A 70 -4.80 10.60 12.51
N TYR A 71 -4.39 10.64 13.79
CA TYR A 71 -5.14 10.01 14.87
C TYR A 71 -6.57 10.55 15.02
N ASP A 72 -6.79 11.85 14.74
CA ASP A 72 -8.13 12.44 14.78
C ASP A 72 -9.00 11.93 13.62
N SER A 73 -8.44 11.85 12.41
CA SER A 73 -9.13 11.24 11.26
C SER A 73 -9.47 9.78 11.53
N LEU A 74 -8.53 9.02 12.10
CA LEU A 74 -8.73 7.62 12.43
C LEU A 74 -9.87 7.43 13.45
N ARG A 75 -9.95 8.32 14.45
CA ARG A 75 -11.02 8.31 15.44
C ARG A 75 -12.38 8.61 14.82
N ALA A 76 -12.45 9.58 13.90
CA ALA A 76 -13.68 9.92 13.20
C ALA A 76 -14.13 8.76 12.28
N ILE A 77 -13.22 8.16 11.52
CA ILE A 77 -13.48 6.98 10.69
C ILE A 77 -14.03 5.83 11.55
N ALA A 78 -13.39 5.53 12.68
CA ALA A 78 -13.82 4.47 13.57
C ALA A 78 -15.23 4.73 14.15
N PHE A 79 -15.54 5.98 14.47
CA PHE A 79 -16.86 6.37 14.95
C PHE A 79 -17.93 6.10 13.89
N ASP A 80 -17.74 6.53 12.65
CA ASP A 80 -18.72 6.37 11.58
C ASP A 80 -18.92 4.91 11.19
N LEU A 81 -17.83 4.15 11.05
CA LEU A 81 -17.91 2.70 10.79
C LEU A 81 -18.64 1.94 11.92
N LYS A 82 -18.51 2.40 13.16
CA LYS A 82 -19.24 1.84 14.31
C LYS A 82 -20.74 2.12 14.23
N GLN A 83 -21.15 3.26 13.65
CA GLN A 83 -22.54 3.59 13.38
C GLN A 83 -23.10 2.85 12.15
N GLY A 84 -22.26 2.16 11.38
CA GLY A 84 -22.65 1.39 10.20
C GLY A 84 -22.57 2.17 8.89
N TYR A 85 -21.95 3.35 8.88
CA TYR A 85 -21.71 4.08 7.62
C TYR A 85 -20.63 3.38 6.79
N PRO A 86 -20.77 3.32 5.47
CA PRO A 86 -19.74 2.80 4.60
C PRO A 86 -18.46 3.65 4.63
N LEU A 87 -17.29 3.03 4.49
CA LEU A 87 -16.00 3.74 4.51
C LEU A 87 -15.94 4.85 3.45
N GLU A 88 -16.44 4.58 2.25
CA GLU A 88 -16.43 5.54 1.13
C GLU A 88 -17.22 6.82 1.45
N GLU A 89 -18.38 6.71 2.09
CA GLU A 89 -19.18 7.86 2.53
C GLU A 89 -18.46 8.62 3.64
N THR A 90 -17.95 7.90 4.64
CA THR A 90 -17.16 8.47 5.74
C THR A 90 -15.98 9.30 5.22
N LEU A 91 -15.23 8.79 4.24
CA LEU A 91 -14.07 9.50 3.69
C LEU A 91 -14.47 10.77 2.95
N MET A 92 -15.60 10.75 2.24
CA MET A 92 -16.15 11.94 1.58
C MET A 92 -16.57 13.01 2.60
N ASP A 93 -17.29 12.63 3.65
CA ASP A 93 -17.76 13.54 4.69
C ASP A 93 -16.63 14.16 5.50
N LEU A 94 -15.56 13.40 5.73
CA LEU A 94 -14.36 13.87 6.42
C LEU A 94 -13.39 14.65 5.52
N ASN A 95 -13.71 14.83 4.23
CA ASN A 95 -12.82 15.41 3.21
C ASN A 95 -11.43 14.74 3.17
N ILE A 96 -11.38 13.44 3.44
CA ILE A 96 -10.16 12.66 3.31
C ILE A 96 -10.01 12.28 1.84
N ASN A 97 -9.21 13.08 1.14
CA ASN A 97 -8.87 12.78 -0.24
C ASN A 97 -7.77 11.72 -0.25
N TYR A 98 -8.09 10.53 -0.73
CA TYR A 98 -7.09 9.59 -1.17
C TYR A 98 -6.97 9.71 -2.69
N GLU A 99 -5.75 9.84 -3.17
CA GLU A 99 -5.51 9.88 -4.61
C GLU A 99 -5.89 8.52 -5.20
N ARG A 100 -6.89 8.52 -6.08
CA ARG A 100 -7.15 7.36 -6.93
C ARG A 100 -5.98 7.24 -7.90
N GLY A 101 -5.29 6.11 -7.86
CA GLY A 101 -4.15 5.89 -8.73
C GLY A 101 -2.84 6.36 -8.14
N VAL A 102 -2.47 5.82 -7.00
CA VAL A 102 -1.13 5.97 -6.44
C VAL A 102 -0.14 5.15 -7.26
N LEU A 103 1.03 5.70 -7.51
CA LEU A 103 2.10 5.00 -8.23
C LEU A 103 2.84 4.03 -7.29
N PHE A 104 3.00 2.80 -7.75
CA PHE A 104 3.72 1.75 -7.04
C PHE A 104 4.80 1.13 -7.91
N ASP A 105 5.92 0.79 -7.29
CA ASP A 105 6.84 -0.20 -7.82
C ASP A 105 6.34 -1.58 -7.36
N VAL A 106 6.15 -2.48 -8.31
CA VAL A 106 5.58 -3.80 -8.06
C VAL A 106 6.63 -4.86 -8.36
N ASN A 107 6.94 -5.68 -7.35
CA ASN A 107 7.83 -6.83 -7.48
C ASN A 107 7.03 -8.11 -7.35
N VAL A 108 7.07 -8.94 -8.39
CA VAL A 108 6.40 -10.24 -8.45
C VAL A 108 7.44 -11.34 -8.34
N ARG A 109 7.31 -12.18 -7.32
CA ARG A 109 8.13 -13.37 -7.15
C ARG A 109 7.39 -14.59 -7.69
N LEU A 110 8.05 -15.36 -8.53
CA LEU A 110 7.51 -16.54 -9.18
C LEU A 110 8.14 -17.82 -8.63
N THR A 111 7.40 -18.92 -8.70
CA THR A 111 7.81 -20.26 -8.20
C THR A 111 9.04 -20.84 -8.88
N ASN A 112 9.41 -20.33 -10.05
CA ASN A 112 10.65 -20.70 -10.76
C ASN A 112 11.86 -19.87 -10.31
N GLY A 113 11.71 -19.03 -9.27
CA GLY A 113 12.76 -18.15 -8.73
C GLY A 113 12.91 -16.82 -9.47
N TRP A 114 12.14 -16.55 -10.52
CA TRP A 114 12.18 -15.26 -11.19
C TRP A 114 11.54 -14.18 -10.32
N VAL A 115 12.13 -12.98 -10.41
CA VAL A 115 11.55 -11.76 -9.88
C VAL A 115 11.31 -10.81 -11.06
N MET A 116 10.09 -10.35 -11.20
CA MET A 116 9.70 -9.39 -12.23
C MET A 116 9.28 -8.09 -11.57
N THR A 117 9.76 -6.96 -12.10
CA THR A 117 9.48 -5.64 -11.53
C THR A 117 8.79 -4.76 -12.56
N ALA A 118 7.70 -4.13 -12.16
CA ALA A 118 7.09 -3.02 -12.88
C ALA A 118 7.26 -1.75 -12.06
N TYR A 119 7.70 -0.67 -12.70
CA TYR A 119 7.94 0.62 -12.06
C TYR A 119 6.79 1.59 -12.36
N ASN A 120 6.47 2.42 -11.35
CA ASN A 120 5.48 3.50 -11.49
C ASN A 120 4.10 2.99 -11.97
N TYR A 121 3.69 1.83 -11.51
CA TYR A 121 2.37 1.29 -11.84
C TYR A 121 1.28 2.07 -11.11
N ASN A 122 0.31 2.58 -11.87
CA ASN A 122 -0.84 3.29 -11.30
C ASN A 122 -1.86 2.29 -10.77
N LEU A 123 -1.96 2.15 -9.46
CA LEU A 123 -2.83 1.20 -8.78
C LEU A 123 -3.93 1.93 -7.99
N ASP A 124 -5.18 1.63 -8.32
CA ASP A 124 -6.32 1.96 -7.46
C ASP A 124 -6.64 0.76 -6.55
N LEU A 125 -6.26 0.87 -5.27
CA LEU A 125 -6.48 -0.18 -4.27
C LEU A 125 -7.96 -0.46 -3.97
N TYR A 126 -8.85 0.43 -4.38
CA TYR A 126 -10.30 0.36 -4.15
C TYR A 126 -11.09 0.09 -5.43
N ALA A 127 -10.41 -0.14 -6.55
CA ALA A 127 -11.06 -0.52 -7.79
C ALA A 127 -11.85 -1.84 -7.58
N LYS A 128 -13.06 -1.87 -8.10
CA LYS A 128 -13.91 -3.07 -8.08
C LYS A 128 -13.59 -4.02 -9.23
N GLU A 129 -12.83 -3.53 -10.20
CA GLU A 129 -12.46 -4.29 -11.39
C GLU A 129 -11.10 -4.95 -11.21
N VAL A 130 -10.96 -6.12 -11.80
CA VAL A 130 -9.67 -6.81 -11.90
C VAL A 130 -8.68 -5.93 -12.64
N GLN A 131 -7.50 -5.75 -12.05
CA GLN A 131 -6.41 -5.01 -12.67
C GLN A 131 -5.42 -5.96 -13.31
N CYS A 132 -4.76 -5.50 -14.37
CA CYS A 132 -3.79 -6.28 -15.12
C CYS A 132 -2.50 -5.47 -15.29
N LEU A 133 -1.41 -6.04 -14.80
CA LEU A 133 -0.05 -5.52 -14.93
C LEU A 133 0.67 -6.23 -16.05
N ARG A 134 1.36 -5.45 -16.90
CA ARG A 134 2.21 -5.98 -17.95
C ARG A 134 3.68 -5.85 -17.57
N PHE A 135 4.41 -6.93 -17.71
CA PHE A 135 5.86 -6.98 -17.56
C PHE A 135 6.48 -7.35 -18.89
N LYS A 136 7.65 -6.79 -19.14
CA LYS A 136 8.47 -7.22 -20.28
C LYS A 136 9.73 -7.89 -19.77
N LYS A 137 10.02 -9.08 -20.29
CA LYS A 137 11.29 -9.76 -20.09
C LYS A 137 11.73 -10.32 -21.40
N ASP A 138 12.93 -9.91 -21.83
CA ASP A 138 13.45 -10.19 -23.15
C ASP A 138 12.48 -9.68 -24.23
N LYS A 139 11.93 -10.56 -25.06
CA LYS A 139 10.93 -10.20 -26.09
C LYS A 139 9.50 -10.60 -25.71
N ASN A 140 9.32 -11.20 -24.55
CA ASN A 140 8.05 -11.76 -24.12
C ASN A 140 7.29 -10.82 -23.20
N ASP A 141 5.98 -10.81 -23.33
CA ASP A 141 5.07 -10.12 -22.44
C ASP A 141 4.48 -11.09 -21.42
N PHE A 142 4.49 -10.62 -20.17
CA PHE A 142 3.93 -11.34 -19.03
C PHE A 142 2.87 -10.47 -18.38
N TYR A 143 1.84 -11.09 -17.89
CA TYR A 143 0.70 -10.40 -17.31
C TYR A 143 0.37 -10.94 -15.93
N LEU A 144 0.19 -10.04 -14.98
CA LEU A 144 -0.34 -10.31 -13.65
C LEU A 144 -1.75 -9.72 -13.56
N SER A 145 -2.74 -10.57 -13.41
CA SER A 145 -4.15 -10.18 -13.24
C SER A 145 -4.58 -10.47 -11.81
N PHE A 146 -5.20 -9.51 -11.14
CA PHE A 146 -5.58 -9.61 -9.74
C PHE A 146 -6.72 -8.67 -9.35
N ASP A 147 -7.44 -9.03 -8.30
CA ASP A 147 -8.40 -8.16 -7.62
C ASP A 147 -7.67 -7.29 -6.58
N PRO A 148 -7.67 -5.95 -6.71
CA PRO A 148 -7.04 -5.06 -5.72
C PRO A 148 -7.57 -5.25 -4.30
N GLY A 149 -8.81 -5.70 -4.15
CA GLY A 149 -9.41 -6.04 -2.87
C GLY A 149 -8.67 -7.13 -2.09
N LYS A 150 -7.92 -7.99 -2.80
CA LYS A 150 -7.14 -9.09 -2.21
C LYS A 150 -5.75 -8.66 -1.70
N ILE A 151 -5.30 -7.47 -2.04
CA ILE A 151 -4.05 -6.92 -1.50
C ILE A 151 -4.24 -6.66 0.00
N LYS A 152 -3.29 -7.12 0.81
CA LYS A 152 -3.28 -6.95 2.27
C LYS A 152 -2.05 -6.19 2.72
N SER A 153 -2.15 -5.52 3.85
CA SER A 153 -0.98 -4.96 4.53
C SER A 153 -0.36 -6.02 5.45
N MET A 154 0.90 -6.34 5.20
CA MET A 154 1.70 -7.27 6.00
C MET A 154 3.01 -6.58 6.37
N ASP A 155 3.26 -6.40 7.67
CA ASP A 155 4.46 -5.73 8.19
C ASP A 155 4.73 -4.36 7.52
N GLY A 156 3.68 -3.57 7.32
CA GLY A 156 3.78 -2.25 6.66
C GLY A 156 4.02 -2.28 5.16
N THR A 157 3.96 -3.46 4.53
CA THR A 157 4.10 -3.64 3.08
C THR A 157 2.78 -4.13 2.49
N LEU A 158 2.38 -3.59 1.34
CA LEU A 158 1.24 -4.11 0.60
C LEU A 158 1.64 -5.39 -0.16
N VAL A 159 0.94 -6.48 0.10
CA VAL A 159 1.25 -7.80 -0.44
C VAL A 159 0.00 -8.45 -1.05
N LEU A 160 0.17 -9.01 -2.24
CA LEU A 160 -0.78 -9.90 -2.88
C LEU A 160 -0.23 -11.32 -2.82
N MET A 161 -1.01 -12.26 -2.28
CA MET A 161 -0.63 -13.66 -2.22
C MET A 161 -0.83 -14.34 -3.58
N GLY A 162 0.03 -15.30 -3.90
CA GLY A 162 -0.01 -15.97 -5.19
C GLY A 162 -1.33 -16.68 -5.51
N VAL A 163 -2.07 -17.13 -4.49
CA VAL A 163 -3.39 -17.74 -4.65
C VAL A 163 -4.47 -16.77 -5.14
N ASP A 164 -4.26 -15.48 -4.95
CA ASP A 164 -5.18 -14.40 -5.35
C ASP A 164 -4.73 -13.72 -6.66
N ALA A 165 -3.68 -14.25 -7.30
CA ALA A 165 -3.07 -13.70 -8.49
C ALA A 165 -3.10 -14.71 -9.65
N ASN A 166 -3.43 -14.24 -10.83
CA ASN A 166 -3.28 -15.00 -12.06
C ASN A 166 -2.12 -14.43 -12.89
N PHE A 167 -1.11 -15.26 -13.14
CA PHE A 167 0.06 -14.86 -13.91
C PHE A 167 0.19 -15.73 -15.15
N TYR A 168 0.36 -15.09 -16.29
CA TYR A 168 0.50 -15.79 -17.57
C TYR A 168 1.48 -15.06 -18.49
N CYS A 169 2.09 -15.81 -19.39
CA CYS A 169 2.94 -15.32 -20.44
C CYS A 169 2.21 -15.35 -21.77
N ASP A 170 2.35 -14.30 -22.54
CA ASP A 170 1.96 -14.23 -23.94
C ASP A 170 3.26 -14.15 -24.78
N PHE A 171 3.70 -15.31 -25.27
CA PHE A 171 4.82 -15.36 -26.21
C PHE A 171 4.31 -14.92 -27.58
N ASP A 172 4.94 -13.91 -28.16
CA ASP A 172 4.70 -13.57 -29.56
C ASP A 172 5.16 -14.73 -30.46
N ALA A 173 4.35 -15.04 -31.47
CA ALA A 173 4.52 -16.19 -32.36
C ALA A 173 5.83 -16.18 -33.18
N PHE A 174 6.64 -15.14 -33.07
CA PHE A 174 7.91 -14.93 -33.84
C PHE A 174 9.13 -14.73 -32.95
N ASP A 175 9.19 -15.34 -31.79
CA ASP A 175 10.44 -15.30 -31.03
C ASP A 175 11.47 -16.25 -31.67
N TYR A 176 12.72 -15.77 -31.81
CA TYR A 176 13.82 -16.53 -32.40
C TYR A 176 14.11 -17.86 -31.69
N ASP A 177 13.63 -18.00 -30.45
CA ASP A 177 13.81 -19.20 -29.64
C ASP A 177 12.78 -20.31 -30.00
N TYR A 178 11.70 -19.97 -30.73
CA TYR A 178 10.64 -20.90 -31.12
C TYR A 178 10.35 -20.75 -32.62
N PRO A 179 10.95 -21.60 -33.48
CA PRO A 179 10.90 -21.45 -34.94
C PRO A 179 9.52 -21.72 -35.54
N THR A 180 8.58 -22.27 -34.77
CA THR A 180 7.22 -22.52 -35.23
C THR A 180 6.18 -22.02 -34.24
N GLU A 181 5.00 -21.65 -34.75
CA GLU A 181 3.84 -21.23 -33.91
C GLU A 181 3.40 -22.33 -32.96
N GLU A 182 3.51 -23.59 -33.35
CA GLU A 182 3.17 -24.75 -32.52
C GLU A 182 4.12 -24.90 -31.34
N GLU A 183 5.43 -24.72 -31.56
CA GLU A 183 6.44 -24.76 -30.47
C GLU A 183 6.27 -23.62 -29.50
N SER A 184 6.00 -22.41 -29.99
CA SER A 184 5.70 -21.24 -29.17
C SER A 184 4.43 -21.46 -28.32
N ALA A 185 3.35 -21.96 -28.92
CA ALA A 185 2.11 -22.28 -28.20
C ALA A 185 2.30 -23.36 -27.13
N LYS A 186 3.12 -24.39 -27.43
CA LYS A 186 3.45 -25.44 -26.47
C LYS A 186 4.25 -24.89 -25.28
N ALA A 187 5.28 -24.07 -25.56
CA ALA A 187 6.10 -23.45 -24.53
C ALA A 187 5.28 -22.51 -23.63
N ARG A 188 4.38 -21.72 -24.22
CA ARG A 188 3.43 -20.86 -23.49
C ARG A 188 2.56 -21.66 -22.54
N LYS A 189 1.96 -22.74 -23.05
CA LYS A 189 1.10 -23.63 -22.27
C LYS A 189 1.87 -24.25 -21.10
N GLU A 190 3.06 -24.77 -21.37
CA GLU A 190 3.91 -25.39 -20.36
C GLU A 190 4.36 -24.40 -19.28
N PHE A 191 4.73 -23.17 -19.67
CA PHE A 191 5.05 -22.10 -18.73
C PHE A 191 3.85 -21.76 -17.86
N ASN A 192 2.69 -21.48 -18.47
CA ASN A 192 1.47 -21.09 -17.78
C ASN A 192 0.90 -22.20 -16.86
N GLU A 193 1.25 -23.46 -17.11
CA GLU A 193 0.89 -24.58 -16.25
C GLU A 193 1.81 -24.74 -15.03
N LYS A 194 3.12 -24.48 -15.21
CA LYS A 194 4.17 -24.77 -14.21
C LYS A 194 4.52 -23.59 -13.32
N VAL A 195 4.47 -22.37 -13.87
CA VAL A 195 4.91 -21.15 -13.14
C VAL A 195 3.71 -20.48 -12.49
N ARG A 196 3.85 -20.18 -11.21
CA ARG A 196 2.85 -19.47 -10.39
C ARG A 196 3.48 -18.32 -9.66
N VAL A 197 2.64 -17.39 -9.21
CA VAL A 197 3.06 -16.34 -8.28
C VAL A 197 3.23 -16.93 -6.90
N GLU A 198 4.33 -16.62 -6.23
CA GLU A 198 4.47 -16.81 -4.79
C GLU A 198 3.81 -15.64 -4.06
N ASN A 199 4.24 -14.44 -4.40
CA ASN A 199 3.67 -13.20 -3.92
C ASN A 199 4.00 -12.04 -4.87
N ALA A 200 3.25 -10.94 -4.74
CA ALA A 200 3.62 -9.65 -5.31
C ALA A 200 3.64 -8.59 -4.18
N THR A 201 4.65 -7.75 -4.17
CA THR A 201 4.80 -6.65 -3.22
C THR A 201 4.67 -5.31 -3.94
N PHE A 202 3.99 -4.37 -3.29
CA PHE A 202 3.71 -3.04 -3.83
C PHE A 202 4.34 -2.00 -2.93
N THR A 203 5.29 -1.25 -3.46
CA THR A 203 5.98 -0.17 -2.74
C THR A 203 5.53 1.16 -3.31
N LYS A 204 4.93 2.02 -2.48
CA LYS A 204 4.49 3.36 -2.90
C LYS A 204 5.67 4.17 -3.40
N VAL A 205 5.55 4.73 -4.61
CA VAL A 205 6.54 5.65 -5.16
C VAL A 205 6.29 7.04 -4.59
N SER A 206 7.27 7.57 -3.86
CA SER A 206 7.22 8.95 -3.39
C SER A 206 7.47 9.89 -4.57
N ILE A 207 6.46 10.64 -5.00
CA ILE A 207 6.58 11.61 -6.11
C ILE A 207 7.46 12.80 -5.72
N TYR A 208 7.71 13.00 -4.43
CA TYR A 208 8.58 14.05 -3.92
C TYR A 208 9.86 13.45 -3.35
N GLY A 209 10.94 13.54 -4.12
CA GLY A 209 12.30 13.43 -3.60
C GLY A 209 12.59 14.59 -2.66
N VAL A 210 11.99 14.59 -1.49
CA VAL A 210 12.46 15.44 -0.38
C VAL A 210 13.49 14.59 0.34
N ASN A 211 14.76 14.84 0.00
CA ASN A 211 15.87 14.44 0.84
C ASN A 211 15.59 14.94 2.27
N LYS A 212 15.38 14.01 3.18
CA LYS A 212 15.47 14.25 4.61
C LYS A 212 16.92 14.16 5.05
#